data_19513ef41835bba3669c5afc9d175be8
#
_entry.id   19513ef41835bba3669c5afc9d175be8
#
_cell.length_a   1.000
_cell.length_b   1.000
_cell.length_c   1.000
_cell.angle_alpha   90.00
_cell.angle_beta   90.00
_cell.angle_gamma   90.00
#
_symmetry.space_group_name_H-M   'P 1'
#
loop_
_entity.id
_entity.type
_entity.pdbx_description
1 polymer ?
#
loop_
_entity_poly.entity_id
_entity_poly.type
_entity_poly.pdbx_seq_one_letter_code
_entity_poly.pdbx_strand_id
1 'polypeptide(L)'
;TLASGNSGALFASLEAGSTPESAAGTLYGSVDPNPGAAQMFGDASGSIEQLIIRASQETHHMYGVRAAGLSPKQWRCLLQALIWQESRFTIGARSPVGAFGLTQIMPGTAQDLGIYPAYYENPYIQVTGGARYLAQMLAMFDGNVIHGLAAYNAGPGNVQRYGGVPPFAETQHYVQVIPERYNLYLA
;
A
#
# COMPACT_ATOMS: atom_id res chain seq x y z
N THR A 1 27.62 8.63 -10.96
CA THR A 1 26.43 9.35 -11.49
C THR A 1 25.25 8.43 -11.30
N LEU A 2 24.61 8.55 -10.14
CA LEU A 2 23.38 7.83 -9.84
C LEU A 2 22.25 8.54 -10.60
N ALA A 3 21.61 7.80 -11.50
CA ALA A 3 20.45 8.27 -12.21
C ALA A 3 19.37 8.68 -11.18
N SER A 4 18.96 9.92 -11.23
CA SER A 4 17.78 10.40 -10.57
C SER A 4 16.61 9.57 -11.12
N GLY A 5 16.16 8.58 -10.35
CA GLY A 5 15.05 7.74 -10.74
C GLY A 5 13.82 8.62 -10.95
N ASN A 6 13.37 8.66 -12.16
CA ASN A 6 12.22 9.40 -12.60
C ASN A 6 10.97 8.77 -11.93
N SER A 7 10.49 9.36 -10.85
CA SER A 7 9.30 8.88 -10.14
C SER A 7 8.06 8.81 -11.04
N GLY A 8 8.03 9.57 -12.13
CA GLY A 8 7.01 9.47 -13.16
C GLY A 8 7.06 8.18 -13.98
N ALA A 9 8.23 7.53 -14.06
CA ALA A 9 8.37 6.29 -14.83
C ALA A 9 7.81 5.05 -14.12
N LEU A 10 7.69 5.07 -12.79
CA LEU A 10 7.13 3.95 -12.03
C LEU A 10 5.68 3.63 -12.40
N PHE A 11 4.94 4.64 -12.84
CA PHE A 11 3.51 4.53 -13.13
C PHE A 11 3.13 4.97 -14.55
N ALA A 12 4.10 5.27 -15.41
CA ALA A 12 3.85 5.78 -16.77
C ALA A 12 3.04 4.83 -17.66
N SER A 13 3.00 3.54 -17.31
CA SER A 13 2.28 2.52 -18.08
C SER A 13 0.76 2.53 -17.86
N LEU A 14 0.27 3.32 -16.89
CA LEU A 14 -1.16 3.34 -16.54
C LEU A 14 -1.99 4.37 -17.32
N GLU A 15 -1.33 5.31 -17.99
CA GLU A 15 -2.04 6.39 -18.69
C GLU A 15 -2.70 5.98 -20.02
N ALA A 16 -2.45 4.77 -20.50
CA ALA A 16 -2.88 4.32 -21.83
C ALA A 16 -4.17 3.48 -21.85
N GLY A 17 -4.89 3.33 -20.77
CA GLY A 17 -6.07 2.45 -20.71
C GLY A 17 -7.30 3.11 -20.12
N SER A 18 -8.23 3.49 -20.99
CA SER A 18 -9.67 3.69 -20.78
C SER A 18 -10.17 3.75 -19.33
N THR A 19 -10.75 4.89 -18.96
CA THR A 19 -11.57 5.10 -17.77
C THR A 19 -12.64 4.01 -17.63
N PRO A 20 -12.60 3.15 -16.60
CA PRO A 20 -13.77 2.40 -16.22
C PRO A 20 -14.67 3.30 -15.38
N GLU A 21 -15.88 3.40 -15.79
CA GLU A 21 -16.98 4.00 -15.05
C GLU A 21 -17.02 3.46 -13.61
N SER A 22 -17.06 4.36 -12.65
CA SER A 22 -17.02 4.08 -11.23
C SER A 22 -18.19 3.20 -10.78
N ALA A 23 -17.90 1.95 -10.50
CA ALA A 23 -18.75 1.09 -9.71
C ALA A 23 -17.95 0.42 -8.58
N ALA A 24 -16.96 1.11 -8.04
CA ALA A 24 -16.33 0.72 -6.80
C ALA A 24 -17.15 1.31 -5.67
N GLY A 25 -18.14 0.58 -5.24
CA GLY A 25 -18.65 0.75 -3.89
C GLY A 25 -17.45 0.60 -2.95
N THR A 26 -17.14 1.66 -2.26
CA THR A 26 -16.06 1.73 -1.29
C THR A 26 -16.25 0.60 -0.28
N LEU A 27 -15.44 -0.45 -0.37
CA LEU A 27 -15.46 -1.55 0.58
C LEU A 27 -15.04 -1.10 1.99
N TYR A 28 -14.44 0.05 2.09
CA TYR A 28 -13.98 0.69 3.33
C TYR A 28 -14.60 2.08 3.35
N GLY A 29 -15.35 2.38 4.38
CA GLY A 29 -16.08 3.63 4.52
C GLY A 29 -15.27 4.82 4.02
N SER A 30 -15.77 5.48 3.01
CA SER A 30 -15.11 6.55 2.25
C SER A 30 -15.04 7.90 2.97
N VAL A 31 -15.28 7.93 4.25
CA VAL A 31 -15.16 9.15 5.04
C VAL A 31 -13.77 9.22 5.63
N ASP A 32 -13.00 10.21 5.22
CA ASP A 32 -11.75 10.55 5.88
C ASP A 32 -12.05 10.76 7.39
N PRO A 33 -11.54 9.89 8.27
CA PRO A 33 -11.81 10.00 9.70
C PRO A 33 -11.13 11.22 10.33
N ASN A 34 -10.29 11.92 9.59
CA ASN A 34 -9.58 13.07 10.10
C ASN A 34 -9.36 14.16 9.02
N PRO A 35 -10.44 14.78 8.54
CA PRO A 35 -10.36 15.76 7.44
C PRO A 35 -9.57 17.02 7.79
N GLY A 36 -9.24 17.22 9.06
CA GLY A 36 -8.46 18.37 9.53
C GLY A 36 -6.99 18.08 9.80
N ALA A 37 -6.54 16.85 9.62
CA ALA A 37 -5.18 16.45 9.92
C ALA A 37 -4.23 16.71 8.74
N ALA A 38 -4.18 17.94 8.28
CA ALA A 38 -3.12 18.39 7.37
C ALA A 38 -1.80 18.41 8.15
N GLN A 39 -1.09 17.29 8.14
CA GLN A 39 0.20 17.13 8.81
C GLN A 39 1.34 17.06 7.80
N MET A 40 2.45 16.49 8.17
CA MET A 40 3.64 16.37 7.32
C MET A 40 3.34 15.75 5.94
N PHE A 41 2.38 14.84 5.88
CA PHE A 41 1.92 14.22 4.64
C PHE A 41 0.54 14.70 4.20
N GLY A 42 -0.16 15.41 5.06
CA GLY A 42 -1.38 16.12 4.75
C GLY A 42 -2.69 15.49 5.22
N ASP A 43 -2.75 14.22 5.60
CA ASP A 43 -4.03 13.54 5.83
C ASP A 43 -4.03 12.46 6.93
N ALA A 44 -2.96 12.33 7.69
CA ALA A 44 -2.91 11.46 8.86
C ALA A 44 -2.65 12.23 10.15
N SER A 45 -3.00 11.66 11.31
CA SER A 45 -2.58 12.21 12.60
C SER A 45 -1.06 12.13 12.76
N GLY A 46 -0.45 13.05 13.51
CA GLY A 46 1.00 13.06 13.73
C GLY A 46 1.52 11.74 14.31
N SER A 47 0.73 11.05 15.14
CA SER A 47 1.12 9.74 15.69
C SER A 47 1.16 8.64 14.61
N ILE A 48 0.20 8.61 13.71
CA ILE A 48 0.19 7.63 12.59
C ILE A 48 1.32 7.94 11.63
N GLU A 49 1.58 9.22 11.34
CA GLU A 49 2.72 9.61 10.51
C GLU A 49 4.06 9.13 11.07
N GLN A 50 4.27 9.27 12.38
CA GLN A 50 5.48 8.76 13.04
C GLN A 50 5.61 7.24 12.92
N LEU A 51 4.50 6.48 13.00
CA LEU A 51 4.50 5.04 12.77
C LEU A 51 4.90 4.71 11.33
N ILE A 52 4.38 5.44 10.34
CA ILE A 52 4.73 5.25 8.93
C ILE A 52 6.20 5.55 8.67
N ILE A 53 6.70 6.66 9.21
CA ILE A 53 8.13 7.03 9.10
C ILE A 53 8.99 5.91 9.67
N ARG A 54 8.71 5.47 10.88
CA ARG A 54 9.47 4.43 11.55
C ARG A 54 9.43 3.10 10.77
N ALA A 55 8.26 2.64 10.41
CA ALA A 55 8.10 1.40 9.64
C ALA A 55 8.82 1.46 8.29
N SER A 56 8.75 2.60 7.60
CA SER A 56 9.46 2.76 6.32
C SER A 56 10.97 2.72 6.47
N GLN A 57 11.52 3.32 7.52
CA GLN A 57 12.96 3.26 7.82
C GLN A 57 13.42 1.84 8.13
N GLU A 58 12.64 1.13 8.95
CA GLU A 58 12.96 -0.24 9.37
C GLU A 58 12.86 -1.26 8.22
N THR A 59 12.06 -1.00 7.21
CA THR A 59 11.80 -1.95 6.10
C THR A 59 12.45 -1.55 4.77
N HIS A 60 13.03 -0.36 4.65
CA HIS A 60 13.63 0.12 3.39
C HIS A 60 14.76 -0.80 2.88
N HIS A 61 15.48 -1.46 3.80
CA HIS A 61 16.56 -2.37 3.44
C HIS A 61 16.09 -3.70 2.83
N MET A 62 14.80 -4.01 2.89
CA MET A 62 14.26 -5.28 2.38
C MET A 62 14.47 -5.40 0.88
N TYR A 63 14.76 -6.63 0.43
CA TYR A 63 15.10 -6.92 -0.96
C TYR A 63 14.08 -6.37 -1.96
N GLY A 64 12.78 -6.58 -1.74
CA GLY A 64 11.73 -6.12 -2.66
C GLY A 64 11.70 -4.60 -2.84
N VAL A 65 11.94 -3.85 -1.76
CA VAL A 65 12.01 -2.38 -1.82
C VAL A 65 13.21 -1.91 -2.64
N ARG A 66 14.34 -2.57 -2.44
CA ARG A 66 15.57 -2.29 -3.20
C ARG A 66 15.44 -2.70 -4.67
N ALA A 67 14.84 -3.85 -4.94
CA ALA A 67 14.57 -4.32 -6.31
C ALA A 67 13.66 -3.36 -7.06
N ALA A 68 12.70 -2.73 -6.37
CA ALA A 68 11.84 -1.69 -6.93
C ALA A 68 12.58 -0.35 -7.15
N GLY A 69 13.82 -0.21 -6.67
CA GLY A 69 14.60 1.02 -6.81
C GLY A 69 14.05 2.21 -6.02
N LEU A 70 13.28 1.96 -4.96
CA LEU A 70 12.64 3.01 -4.19
C LEU A 70 13.62 3.66 -3.21
N SER A 71 13.73 5.00 -3.26
CA SER A 71 14.42 5.77 -2.24
C SER A 71 13.67 5.71 -0.90
N PRO A 72 14.28 6.07 0.23
CA PRO A 72 13.59 6.13 1.52
C PRO A 72 12.32 6.98 1.50
N LYS A 73 12.36 8.14 0.85
CA LYS A 73 11.19 9.01 0.68
C LYS A 73 10.10 8.34 -0.16
N GLN A 74 10.48 7.73 -1.28
CA GLN A 74 9.53 7.04 -2.17
C GLN A 74 8.86 5.86 -1.47
N TRP A 75 9.61 5.05 -0.73
CA TRP A 75 9.06 3.94 0.04
C TRP A 75 8.06 4.41 1.08
N ARG A 76 8.41 5.45 1.83
CA ARG A 76 7.50 6.07 2.81
C ARG A 76 6.21 6.57 2.15
N CYS A 77 6.32 7.30 1.04
CA CYS A 77 5.15 7.81 0.31
C CYS A 77 4.26 6.68 -0.24
N LEU A 78 4.87 5.59 -0.70
CA LEU A 78 4.13 4.42 -1.18
C LEU A 78 3.37 3.74 -0.04
N LEU A 79 4.00 3.54 1.11
CA LEU A 79 3.34 2.99 2.30
C LEU A 79 2.19 3.87 2.76
N GLN A 80 2.37 5.19 2.76
CA GLN A 80 1.33 6.12 3.14
C GLN A 80 0.14 6.07 2.17
N ALA A 81 0.39 6.00 0.86
CA ALA A 81 -0.64 5.88 -0.15
C ALA A 81 -1.42 4.56 -0.01
N LEU A 82 -0.72 3.47 0.29
CA LEU A 82 -1.34 2.18 0.56
C LEU A 82 -2.24 2.25 1.80
N ILE A 83 -1.76 2.79 2.92
CA ILE A 83 -2.54 2.92 4.16
C ILE A 83 -3.76 3.83 3.96
N TRP A 84 -3.60 4.90 3.21
CA TRP A 84 -4.73 5.74 2.82
C TRP A 84 -5.80 4.93 2.07
N GLN A 85 -5.40 4.13 1.10
CA GLN A 85 -6.34 3.30 0.33
C GLN A 85 -6.98 2.21 1.20
N GLU A 86 -6.21 1.57 2.07
CA GLU A 86 -6.69 0.44 2.85
C GLU A 86 -7.66 0.85 3.98
N SER A 87 -7.38 1.92 4.67
CA SER A 87 -8.10 2.24 5.91
C SER A 87 -8.44 3.70 6.11
N ARG A 88 -8.00 4.60 5.24
CA ARG A 88 -8.04 6.05 5.49
C ARG A 88 -7.44 6.39 6.86
N PHE A 89 -6.31 5.75 7.20
CA PHE A 89 -5.61 5.92 8.48
C PHE A 89 -6.44 5.54 9.71
N THR A 90 -7.38 4.60 9.58
CA THR A 90 -8.25 4.13 10.67
C THR A 90 -7.66 2.88 11.31
N ILE A 91 -7.19 2.99 12.56
CA ILE A 91 -6.50 1.91 13.30
C ILE A 91 -7.38 0.67 13.46
N GLY A 92 -8.68 0.85 13.72
CA GLY A 92 -9.64 -0.23 13.94
C GLY A 92 -10.44 -0.62 12.71
N ALA A 93 -10.03 -0.20 11.51
CA ALA A 93 -10.75 -0.53 10.27
C ALA A 93 -10.88 -2.05 10.09
N ARG A 94 -12.07 -2.50 9.73
CA ARG A 94 -12.36 -3.92 9.50
C ARG A 94 -13.16 -4.08 8.23
N SER A 95 -12.68 -4.92 7.34
CA SER A 95 -13.42 -5.26 6.12
C SER A 95 -14.47 -6.34 6.38
N PRO A 96 -15.47 -6.47 5.48
CA PRO A 96 -16.48 -7.54 5.59
C PRO A 96 -15.89 -8.95 5.55
N VAL A 97 -14.71 -9.13 4.96
CA VAL A 97 -14.04 -10.42 4.85
C VAL A 97 -12.98 -10.66 5.93
N GLY A 98 -12.83 -9.73 6.88
CA GLY A 98 -11.98 -9.90 8.06
C GLY A 98 -10.58 -9.28 7.97
N ALA A 99 -10.26 -8.52 6.94
CA ALA A 99 -9.05 -7.70 6.93
C ALA A 99 -9.12 -6.65 8.04
N PHE A 100 -7.99 -6.35 8.67
CA PHE A 100 -7.98 -5.50 9.85
C PHE A 100 -6.83 -4.48 9.86
N GLY A 101 -7.14 -3.30 10.38
CA GLY A 101 -6.20 -2.27 10.78
C GLY A 101 -5.78 -1.34 9.65
N LEU A 102 -4.76 -0.55 9.93
CA LEU A 102 -4.24 0.48 9.03
C LEU A 102 -3.87 -0.06 7.64
N THR A 103 -3.35 -1.27 7.58
CA THR A 103 -2.86 -1.91 6.35
C THR A 103 -3.74 -3.06 5.87
N GLN A 104 -4.88 -3.29 6.52
CA GLN A 104 -5.89 -4.28 6.13
C GLN A 104 -5.32 -5.68 5.86
N ILE A 105 -4.51 -6.18 6.80
CA ILE A 105 -3.97 -7.53 6.73
C ILE A 105 -5.03 -8.56 7.13
N MET A 106 -5.16 -9.62 6.33
CA MET A 106 -6.01 -10.76 6.63
C MET A 106 -5.41 -11.59 7.77
N PRO A 107 -6.23 -12.24 8.62
CA PRO A 107 -5.74 -13.07 9.74
C PRO A 107 -4.74 -14.15 9.31
N GLY A 108 -4.97 -14.82 8.18
CA GLY A 108 -4.03 -15.82 7.65
C GLY A 108 -2.67 -15.22 7.29
N THR A 109 -2.67 -14.07 6.65
CA THR A 109 -1.43 -13.34 6.33
C THR A 109 -0.74 -12.86 7.61
N ALA A 110 -1.50 -12.41 8.61
CA ALA A 110 -0.96 -12.02 9.90
C ALA A 110 -0.27 -13.21 10.62
N GLN A 111 -0.82 -14.41 10.50
CA GLN A 111 -0.19 -15.62 11.01
C GLN A 111 1.13 -15.91 10.29
N ASP A 112 1.14 -15.86 8.97
CA ASP A 112 2.34 -16.08 8.15
C ASP A 112 3.45 -15.06 8.44
N LEU A 113 3.06 -13.81 8.74
CA LEU A 113 3.99 -12.75 9.13
C LEU A 113 4.45 -12.81 10.59
N GLY A 114 3.83 -13.69 11.40
CA GLY A 114 4.13 -13.81 12.83
C GLY A 114 3.62 -12.63 13.67
N ILE A 115 2.60 -11.92 13.21
CA ILE A 115 2.02 -10.75 13.89
C ILE A 115 0.62 -11.00 14.48
N TYR A 116 0.05 -12.16 14.21
CA TYR A 116 -1.23 -12.56 14.79
C TYR A 116 -1.05 -13.07 16.25
N PRO A 117 -1.89 -12.73 17.20
CA PRO A 117 -3.02 -11.79 17.13
C PRO A 117 -2.65 -10.34 17.53
N ALA A 118 -1.38 -10.05 17.81
CA ALA A 118 -0.93 -8.77 18.36
C ALA A 118 -1.30 -7.56 17.48
N TYR A 119 -1.43 -7.76 16.16
CA TYR A 119 -1.76 -6.68 15.23
C TYR A 119 -3.16 -6.09 15.48
N TYR A 120 -4.07 -6.81 16.16
CA TYR A 120 -5.37 -6.26 16.52
C TYR A 120 -5.28 -5.10 17.53
N GLU A 121 -4.24 -5.06 18.35
CA GLU A 121 -4.10 -4.11 19.45
C GLU A 121 -2.96 -3.12 19.27
N ASN A 122 -2.08 -3.36 18.30
CA ASN A 122 -0.86 -2.57 18.13
C ASN A 122 -0.75 -1.95 16.73
N PRO A 123 -1.01 -0.64 16.59
CA PRO A 123 -0.91 0.05 15.30
C PRO A 123 0.47 -0.02 14.64
N TYR A 124 1.54 -0.03 15.45
CA TYR A 124 2.90 -0.18 14.92
C TYR A 124 3.10 -1.55 14.25
N ILE A 125 2.55 -2.60 14.85
CA ILE A 125 2.59 -3.96 14.27
C ILE A 125 1.76 -4.01 12.98
N GLN A 126 0.64 -3.31 12.91
CA GLN A 126 -0.16 -3.19 11.68
C GLN A 126 0.67 -2.58 10.54
N VAL A 127 1.31 -1.44 10.79
CA VAL A 127 2.07 -0.71 9.76
C VAL A 127 3.31 -1.48 9.33
N THR A 128 4.10 -2.00 10.28
CA THR A 128 5.28 -2.82 9.97
C THR A 128 4.92 -4.13 9.28
N GLY A 129 3.84 -4.77 9.69
CA GLY A 129 3.34 -5.97 9.04
C GLY A 129 2.94 -5.71 7.59
N GLY A 130 2.20 -4.64 7.33
CA GLY A 130 1.83 -4.24 5.97
C GLY A 130 3.03 -3.86 5.12
N ALA A 131 3.99 -3.13 5.68
CA ALA A 131 5.22 -2.78 4.99
C ALA A 131 6.04 -4.02 4.61
N ARG A 132 6.18 -4.97 5.51
CA ARG A 132 6.86 -6.25 5.24
C ARG A 132 6.13 -7.05 4.17
N TYR A 133 4.81 -7.12 4.25
CA TYR A 133 4.02 -7.85 3.25
C TYR A 133 4.12 -7.22 1.86
N LEU A 134 4.03 -5.89 1.74
CA LEU A 134 4.25 -5.21 0.47
C LEU A 134 5.67 -5.45 -0.06
N ALA A 135 6.68 -5.38 0.79
CA ALA A 135 8.06 -5.67 0.40
C ALA A 135 8.22 -7.12 -0.11
N GLN A 136 7.53 -8.09 0.50
CA GLN A 136 7.50 -9.47 0.00
C GLN A 136 6.84 -9.57 -1.38
N MET A 137 5.73 -8.85 -1.60
CA MET A 137 5.07 -8.81 -2.91
C MET A 137 5.97 -8.18 -3.97
N LEU A 138 6.65 -7.08 -3.65
CA LEU A 138 7.64 -6.48 -4.54
C LEU A 138 8.78 -7.45 -4.88
N ALA A 139 9.28 -8.19 -3.90
CA ALA A 139 10.32 -9.20 -4.12
C ALA A 139 9.85 -10.32 -5.07
N MET A 140 8.62 -10.77 -4.89
CA MET A 140 8.04 -11.85 -5.70
C MET A 140 7.87 -11.46 -7.19
N PHE A 141 7.71 -10.18 -7.47
CA PHE A 141 7.52 -9.65 -8.83
C PHE A 141 8.70 -8.78 -9.28
N ASP A 142 9.91 -9.10 -8.84
CA ASP A 142 11.16 -8.47 -9.29
C ASP A 142 11.18 -6.94 -9.18
N GLY A 143 10.54 -6.40 -8.16
CA GLY A 143 10.45 -4.96 -7.92
C GLY A 143 9.41 -4.23 -8.77
N ASN A 144 8.56 -4.94 -9.51
CA ASN A 144 7.45 -4.32 -10.23
C ASN A 144 6.39 -3.81 -9.26
N VAL A 145 6.31 -2.50 -9.09
CA VAL A 145 5.42 -1.87 -8.10
C VAL A 145 3.95 -2.14 -8.41
N ILE A 146 3.55 -2.10 -9.67
CA ILE A 146 2.15 -2.35 -10.06
C ILE A 146 1.75 -3.79 -9.75
N HIS A 147 2.59 -4.76 -10.10
CA HIS A 147 2.33 -6.16 -9.77
C HIS A 147 2.39 -6.42 -8.25
N GLY A 148 3.29 -5.76 -7.54
CA GLY A 148 3.37 -5.82 -6.08
C GLY A 148 2.11 -5.31 -5.40
N LEU A 149 1.58 -4.17 -5.85
CA LEU A 149 0.30 -3.62 -5.36
C LEU A 149 -0.88 -4.53 -5.72
N ALA A 150 -0.94 -5.02 -6.95
CA ALA A 150 -1.97 -5.96 -7.36
C ALA A 150 -1.95 -7.24 -6.52
N ALA A 151 -0.76 -7.75 -6.21
CA ALA A 151 -0.58 -8.94 -5.37
C ALA A 151 -0.96 -8.67 -3.90
N TYR A 152 -0.69 -7.47 -3.40
CA TYR A 152 -1.13 -7.07 -2.06
C TYR A 152 -2.65 -7.14 -1.92
N ASN A 153 -3.37 -6.65 -2.92
CA ASN A 153 -4.85 -6.61 -2.94
C ASN A 153 -5.48 -7.97 -3.31
N ALA A 154 -5.06 -8.55 -4.43
CA ALA A 154 -5.70 -9.74 -5.02
C ALA A 154 -5.03 -11.06 -4.66
N GLY A 155 -3.90 -11.01 -3.97
CA GLY A 155 -3.04 -12.18 -3.73
C GLY A 155 -2.04 -12.45 -4.86
N PRO A 156 -0.83 -12.93 -4.53
CA PRO A 156 0.22 -13.17 -5.51
C PRO A 156 -0.14 -14.28 -6.51
N GLY A 157 -0.91 -15.28 -6.08
CA GLY A 157 -1.37 -16.36 -6.97
C GLY A 157 -2.22 -15.87 -8.13
N ASN A 158 -3.08 -14.89 -7.91
CA ASN A 158 -3.89 -14.31 -8.98
C ASN A 158 -3.02 -13.51 -9.95
N VAL A 159 -2.06 -12.73 -9.45
CA VAL A 159 -1.15 -11.97 -10.33
C VAL A 159 -0.30 -12.92 -11.18
N GLN A 160 0.19 -14.00 -10.61
CA GLN A 160 0.92 -15.04 -11.35
C GLN A 160 0.03 -15.70 -12.39
N ARG A 161 -1.20 -16.08 -12.02
CA ARG A 161 -2.16 -16.75 -12.91
C ARG A 161 -2.52 -15.90 -14.13
N TYR A 162 -2.70 -14.59 -13.94
CA TYR A 162 -3.06 -13.68 -15.03
C TYR A 162 -1.85 -13.05 -15.73
N GLY A 163 -0.64 -13.30 -15.22
CA GLY A 163 0.58 -12.72 -15.78
C GLY A 163 0.68 -11.21 -15.61
N GLY A 164 -0.03 -10.66 -14.62
CA GLY A 164 -0.11 -9.22 -14.35
C GLY A 164 -1.32 -8.88 -13.50
N VAL A 165 -1.81 -7.64 -13.61
CA VAL A 165 -2.97 -7.18 -12.87
C VAL A 165 -4.20 -8.03 -13.25
N PRO A 166 -4.83 -8.73 -12.29
CA PRO A 166 -6.02 -9.51 -12.57
C PRO A 166 -7.18 -8.64 -13.07
N PRO A 167 -8.12 -9.19 -13.88
CA PRO A 167 -9.27 -8.45 -14.39
C PRO A 167 -10.37 -8.28 -13.33
N PHE A 168 -9.98 -7.96 -12.10
CA PHE A 168 -10.88 -7.67 -10.99
C PHE A 168 -11.05 -6.15 -10.87
N ALA A 169 -12.27 -5.66 -10.89
CA ALA A 169 -12.55 -4.22 -10.82
C ALA A 169 -11.89 -3.55 -9.61
N GLU A 170 -11.94 -4.21 -8.45
CA GLU A 170 -11.28 -3.71 -7.23
C GLU A 170 -9.76 -3.58 -7.41
N THR A 171 -9.10 -4.61 -7.95
CA THR A 171 -7.65 -4.60 -8.12
C THR A 171 -7.21 -3.60 -9.18
N GLN A 172 -7.96 -3.47 -10.26
CA GLN A 172 -7.69 -2.46 -11.29
C GLN A 172 -7.79 -1.04 -10.73
N HIS A 173 -8.81 -0.77 -9.91
CA HIS A 173 -8.93 0.50 -9.20
C HIS A 173 -7.78 0.72 -8.21
N TYR A 174 -7.42 -0.30 -7.46
CA TYR A 174 -6.36 -0.27 -6.46
C TYR A 174 -5.01 0.16 -7.06
N VAL A 175 -4.62 -0.44 -8.17
CA VAL A 175 -3.33 -0.12 -8.82
C VAL A 175 -3.35 1.21 -9.58
N GLN A 176 -4.50 1.84 -9.70
CA GLN A 176 -4.66 3.17 -10.28
C GLN A 176 -4.62 4.25 -9.19
N VAL A 177 -5.41 4.09 -8.13
CA VAL A 177 -5.58 5.12 -7.11
C VAL A 177 -4.36 5.28 -6.20
N ILE A 178 -3.66 4.19 -5.88
CA ILE A 178 -2.46 4.26 -5.03
C ILE A 178 -1.33 5.05 -5.71
N PRO A 179 -0.97 4.81 -6.98
CA PRO A 179 0.00 5.65 -7.67
C PRO A 179 -0.37 7.13 -7.74
N GLU A 180 -1.65 7.45 -7.95
CA GLU A 180 -2.13 8.83 -7.93
C GLU A 180 -1.88 9.48 -6.56
N ARG A 181 -2.22 8.80 -5.48
CA ARG A 181 -1.99 9.28 -4.12
C ARG A 181 -0.51 9.36 -3.78
N TYR A 182 0.27 8.39 -4.20
CA TYR A 182 1.73 8.40 -4.06
C TYR A 182 2.35 9.66 -4.69
N ASN A 183 1.91 10.02 -5.90
CA ASN A 183 2.42 11.21 -6.59
C ASN A 183 2.08 12.50 -5.82
N LEU A 184 0.91 12.58 -5.20
CA LEU A 184 0.56 13.72 -4.34
C LEU A 184 1.49 13.84 -3.13
N TYR A 185 1.81 12.73 -2.48
CA TYR A 185 2.71 12.71 -1.31
C TYR A 185 4.16 12.99 -1.67
N LEU A 186 4.58 12.59 -2.85
CA LEU A 186 5.96 12.75 -3.32
C LEU A 186 6.26 14.19 -3.75
N ALA A 187 5.27 14.88 -4.24
CA ALA A 187 5.38 16.28 -4.66
C ALA A 187 5.71 17.20 -3.47
#